data_0d1b2861588b8b077bbb95987809919e
#
_entry.id   0d1b2861588b8b077bbb95987809919e
#
_cell.length_a   1.000
_cell.length_b   1.000
_cell.length_c   1.000
_cell.angle_alpha   90.00
_cell.angle_beta   90.00
_cell.angle_gamma   90.00
#
_symmetry.space_group_name_H-M   'P 1'
#
loop_
_entity.id
_entity.type
_entity.pdbx_description
1 polymer ?
#
loop_
_entity_poly.entity_id
_entity_poly.type
_entity_poly.pdbx_seq_one_letter_code
_entity_poly.pdbx_strand_id
1 'polypeptide(L)'
;MKKILVLLSFIVGTAIAANAQKAQTVTIKTPTVQCESCKTRIENMLAREEGVAKAVVNYKNKTTKVTFWTERTNIENVKTAIANAGYDADDVTANPEAYKKLPQCCKKPEDGGGMKK
;
A
#
# COMPACT_ATOMS: atom_id res chain seq x y z
N MET A 1 32.80 -40.07 -43.60
CA MET A 1 32.76 -39.80 -42.92
C MET A 1 32.03 -39.13 -42.39
N LYS A 2 31.65 -39.05 -41.84
CA LYS A 2 30.94 -38.50 -41.22
C LYS A 2 31.02 -37.61 -40.55
N LYS A 3 30.60 -36.94 -40.42
CA LYS A 3 30.57 -36.08 -39.82
C LYS A 3 29.68 -35.84 -39.06
N ILE A 4 29.70 -35.67 -38.15
CA ILE A 4 28.91 -35.43 -37.26
C ILE A 4 28.71 -34.18 -37.01
N LEU A 5 27.79 -33.76 -37.36
CA LEU A 5 27.30 -32.72 -36.95
C LEU A 5 26.89 -32.75 -35.68
N VAL A 6 27.57 -32.43 -34.90
CA VAL A 6 27.16 -32.06 -33.68
C VAL A 6 26.38 -30.91 -33.74
N LEU A 7 25.23 -31.14 -33.83
CA LEU A 7 24.40 -30.21 -33.51
C LEU A 7 24.51 -29.92 -32.13
N LEU A 8 25.24 -29.01 -31.88
CA LEU A 8 25.13 -28.32 -30.72
C LEU A 8 23.88 -27.69 -30.67
N SER A 9 22.98 -28.32 -30.21
CA SER A 9 21.85 -27.64 -29.78
C SER A 9 22.27 -26.82 -28.65
N PHE A 10 22.52 -25.65 -28.97
CA PHE A 10 22.68 -24.65 -28.05
C PHE A 10 21.37 -24.38 -27.51
N ILE A 11 21.06 -25.01 -26.51
CA ILE A 11 20.01 -24.58 -25.70
C ILE A 11 20.57 -23.45 -24.96
N VAL A 12 20.41 -22.37 -25.51
CA VAL A 12 20.52 -21.20 -24.76
C VAL A 12 19.39 -21.23 -23.81
N GLY A 13 19.66 -21.72 -22.68
CA GLY A 13 18.77 -21.48 -21.60
C GLY A 13 18.75 -20.01 -21.42
N THR A 14 17.80 -19.40 -21.99
CA THR A 14 17.50 -18.08 -21.60
C THR A 14 17.10 -18.17 -20.15
N ALA A 15 18.02 -17.93 -19.35
CA ALA A 15 17.70 -17.54 -18.04
C ALA A 15 16.89 -16.29 -18.21
N ILE A 16 15.66 -16.43 -18.25
CA ILE A 16 14.81 -15.35 -18.08
C ILE A 16 15.08 -14.93 -16.68
N ALA A 17 15.85 -13.96 -16.58
CA ALA A 17 15.89 -13.26 -15.36
C ALA A 17 14.50 -12.77 -15.18
N ALA A 18 13.77 -13.53 -14.50
CA ALA A 18 12.49 -13.11 -14.10
C ALA A 18 12.75 -11.86 -13.35
N ASN A 19 12.35 -10.79 -13.91
CA ASN A 19 12.19 -9.61 -13.17
C ASN A 19 11.09 -9.91 -12.23
N ALA A 20 11.43 -10.63 -11.22
CA ALA A 20 10.52 -10.87 -10.16
C ALA A 20 10.24 -9.51 -9.60
N GLN A 21 9.09 -9.00 -9.91
CA GLN A 21 8.60 -7.83 -9.25
C GLN A 21 8.64 -8.14 -7.77
N LYS A 22 9.45 -7.42 -7.05
CA LYS A 22 9.54 -7.66 -5.64
C LYS A 22 8.43 -6.91 -4.94
N ALA A 23 7.58 -7.66 -4.30
CA ALA A 23 6.59 -7.08 -3.41
C ALA A 23 7.24 -6.83 -2.06
N GLN A 24 7.03 -5.67 -1.53
CA GLN A 24 7.51 -5.32 -0.20
C GLN A 24 6.31 -5.03 0.68
N THR A 25 6.36 -5.53 1.92
CA THR A 25 5.32 -5.28 2.89
C THR A 25 5.87 -4.36 3.96
N VAL A 26 5.17 -3.27 4.23
CA VAL A 26 5.55 -2.31 5.26
C VAL A 26 4.38 -2.07 6.18
N THR A 27 4.66 -1.71 7.41
CA THR A 27 3.64 -1.30 8.37
C THR A 27 3.78 0.20 8.59
N ILE A 28 2.71 0.91 8.29
CA ILE A 28 2.67 2.36 8.42
C ILE A 28 1.79 2.71 9.61
N LYS A 29 2.25 3.62 10.44
CA LYS A 29 1.46 4.09 11.56
C LYS A 29 0.37 5.01 11.04
N THR A 30 -0.87 4.68 11.35
CA THR A 30 -2.01 5.49 10.95
C THR A 30 -2.81 5.84 12.21
N PRO A 31 -2.26 6.74 13.04
CA PRO A 31 -2.80 6.98 14.39
C PRO A 31 -4.17 7.62 14.40
N THR A 32 -4.61 8.20 13.30
CA THR A 32 -5.91 8.86 13.26
C THR A 32 -7.03 7.95 12.77
N VAL A 33 -6.74 6.69 12.44
CA VAL A 33 -7.77 5.73 12.09
C VAL A 33 -8.54 5.36 13.35
N GLN A 34 -9.87 5.50 13.33
CA GLN A 34 -10.67 5.34 14.53
C GLN A 34 -11.57 4.11 14.52
N CYS A 35 -12.05 3.67 13.38
CA CYS A 35 -13.10 2.66 13.34
C CYS A 35 -13.04 1.88 12.03
N GLU A 36 -13.95 0.91 11.94
CA GLU A 36 -14.02 0.06 10.76
C GLU A 36 -14.34 0.85 9.48
N SER A 37 -15.11 1.91 9.60
CA SER A 37 -15.40 2.78 8.47
C SER A 37 -14.12 3.39 7.91
N CYS A 38 -13.21 3.80 8.78
CA CYS A 38 -11.92 4.34 8.37
C CYS A 38 -11.08 3.27 7.70
N LYS A 39 -11.10 2.06 8.26
CA LYS A 39 -10.39 0.92 7.69
C LYS A 39 -10.85 0.68 6.26
N THR A 40 -12.15 0.60 6.05
CA THR A 40 -12.72 0.35 4.72
C THR A 40 -12.33 1.44 3.73
N ARG A 41 -12.37 2.68 4.17
CA ARG A 41 -11.98 3.80 3.31
C ARG A 41 -10.55 3.71 2.84
N ILE A 42 -9.63 3.45 3.75
CA ILE A 42 -8.22 3.37 3.41
C ILE A 42 -7.97 2.16 2.52
N GLU A 43 -8.54 1.02 2.86
CA GLU A 43 -8.33 -0.21 2.09
C GLU A 43 -8.85 -0.05 0.66
N ASN A 44 -10.03 0.53 0.51
CA ASN A 44 -10.60 0.75 -0.81
C ASN A 44 -9.78 1.74 -1.64
N MET A 45 -9.30 2.77 -1.00
CA MET A 45 -8.50 3.77 -1.68
C MET A 45 -7.15 3.17 -2.11
N LEU A 46 -6.49 2.45 -1.22
CA LEU A 46 -5.21 1.84 -1.55
C LEU A 46 -5.36 0.72 -2.59
N ALA A 47 -6.50 0.05 -2.63
CA ALA A 47 -6.73 -0.97 -3.64
C ALA A 47 -6.74 -0.39 -5.05
N ARG A 48 -7.01 0.90 -5.17
CA ARG A 48 -7.00 1.58 -6.47
C ARG A 48 -5.68 2.28 -6.76
N GLU A 49 -4.79 2.31 -5.78
CA GLU A 49 -3.53 3.00 -5.95
C GLU A 49 -2.60 2.17 -6.78
N GLU A 50 -1.98 2.79 -7.77
CA GLU A 50 -1.07 2.08 -8.64
C GLU A 50 0.10 1.51 -7.86
N GLY A 51 0.41 0.25 -8.11
CA GLY A 51 1.54 -0.41 -7.47
C GLY A 51 1.23 -1.05 -6.13
N VAL A 52 0.03 -0.85 -5.59
CA VAL A 52 -0.35 -1.48 -4.33
C VAL A 52 -0.98 -2.84 -4.62
N ALA A 53 -0.42 -3.89 -4.03
CA ALA A 53 -0.95 -5.24 -4.19
C ALA A 53 -1.99 -5.57 -3.14
N LYS A 54 -1.79 -5.08 -1.92
CA LYS A 54 -2.69 -5.41 -0.83
C LYS A 54 -2.54 -4.40 0.29
N ALA A 55 -3.61 -4.09 0.98
CA ALA A 55 -3.59 -3.22 2.13
C ALA A 55 -4.54 -3.76 3.19
N VAL A 56 -4.07 -3.81 4.43
CA VAL A 56 -4.88 -4.24 5.57
C VAL A 56 -4.71 -3.21 6.68
N VAL A 57 -5.80 -2.61 7.08
CA VAL A 57 -5.79 -1.62 8.16
C VAL A 57 -6.21 -2.29 9.45
N ASN A 58 -5.43 -2.07 10.49
CA ASN A 58 -5.79 -2.50 11.83
C ASN A 58 -6.11 -1.24 12.64
N TYR A 59 -7.39 -0.91 12.74
CA TYR A 59 -7.76 0.33 13.43
C TYR A 59 -7.60 0.23 14.94
N LYS A 60 -7.55 -0.96 15.48
CA LYS A 60 -7.33 -1.14 16.92
C LYS A 60 -5.89 -0.83 17.28
N ASN A 61 -4.95 -1.23 16.44
CA ASN A 61 -3.53 -0.97 16.66
C ASN A 61 -3.06 0.31 15.98
N LYS A 62 -3.95 0.96 15.23
CA LYS A 62 -3.62 2.20 14.52
C LYS A 62 -2.48 2.02 13.52
N THR A 63 -2.51 0.93 12.79
CA THR A 63 -1.50 0.64 11.77
C THR A 63 -2.15 0.20 10.48
N THR A 64 -1.42 0.40 9.38
CA THR A 64 -1.84 -0.06 8.07
C THR A 64 -0.68 -0.84 7.46
N LYS A 65 -0.94 -2.10 7.15
CA LYS A 65 0.06 -2.94 6.52
C LYS A 65 -0.20 -2.92 5.01
N VAL A 66 0.80 -2.52 4.25
CA VAL A 66 0.66 -2.38 2.80
C VAL A 66 1.71 -3.21 2.11
N THR A 67 1.28 -4.00 1.14
CA THR A 67 2.17 -4.73 0.25
C THR A 67 2.13 -4.04 -1.10
N PHE A 68 3.28 -3.64 -1.60
CA PHE A 68 3.36 -2.92 -2.86
C PHE A 68 4.51 -3.41 -3.72
N TRP A 69 4.41 -3.14 -5.01
CA TRP A 69 5.43 -3.54 -5.97
C TRP A 69 6.48 -2.45 -6.04
N THR A 70 7.70 -2.77 -5.64
CA THR A 70 8.77 -1.78 -5.52
C THR A 70 9.16 -1.13 -6.85
N GLU A 71 8.83 -1.78 -7.95
CA GLU A 71 9.09 -1.22 -9.27
C GLU A 71 8.03 -0.24 -9.73
N ARG A 72 6.89 -0.22 -9.07
CA ARG A 72 5.77 0.62 -9.49
C ARG A 72 5.51 1.77 -8.54
N THR A 73 5.83 1.58 -7.28
CA THR A 73 5.59 2.62 -6.28
C THR A 73 6.61 2.48 -5.15
N ASN A 74 6.51 3.32 -4.16
CA ASN A 74 7.39 3.29 -3.00
C ASN A 74 6.60 3.68 -1.76
N ILE A 75 7.24 3.56 -0.61
CA ILE A 75 6.57 3.82 0.66
C ILE A 75 6.11 5.27 0.75
N GLU A 76 6.86 6.21 0.20
CA GLU A 76 6.48 7.62 0.25
C GLU A 76 5.19 7.88 -0.53
N ASN A 77 5.05 7.24 -1.68
CA ASN A 77 3.82 7.37 -2.45
C ASN A 77 2.63 6.75 -1.72
N VAL A 78 2.86 5.63 -1.03
CA VAL A 78 1.80 4.97 -0.26
C VAL A 78 1.37 5.86 0.90
N LYS A 79 2.31 6.45 1.63
CA LYS A 79 2.00 7.36 2.72
C LYS A 79 1.22 8.58 2.21
N THR A 80 1.65 9.11 1.07
CA THR A 80 0.97 10.25 0.47
C THR A 80 -0.47 9.89 0.08
N ALA A 81 -0.68 8.69 -0.44
CA ALA A 81 -2.02 8.24 -0.78
C ALA A 81 -2.91 8.17 0.47
N ILE A 82 -2.38 7.65 1.58
CA ILE A 82 -3.12 7.61 2.84
C ILE A 82 -3.43 9.02 3.33
N ALA A 83 -2.45 9.92 3.25
CA ALA A 83 -2.65 11.32 3.66
C ALA A 83 -3.72 11.99 2.79
N ASN A 84 -3.74 11.68 1.51
CA ASN A 84 -4.75 12.23 0.60
C ASN A 84 -6.15 11.67 0.87
N ALA A 85 -6.23 10.58 1.60
CA ALA A 85 -7.52 10.04 2.04
C ALA A 85 -7.99 10.70 3.35
N GLY A 86 -7.14 11.51 3.98
CA GLY A 86 -7.51 12.24 5.19
C GLY A 86 -6.95 11.68 6.48
N TYR A 87 -5.95 10.79 6.40
CA TYR A 87 -5.38 10.15 7.58
C TYR A 87 -3.88 10.40 7.67
N ASP A 88 -3.37 10.53 8.89
CA ASP A 88 -1.93 10.64 9.07
C ASP A 88 -1.27 9.30 8.74
N ALA A 89 -0.13 9.34 8.10
CA ALA A 89 0.62 8.15 7.71
C ALA A 89 2.08 8.34 8.12
N ASP A 90 2.48 7.73 9.21
CA ASP A 90 3.81 7.91 9.83
C ASP A 90 4.11 9.40 10.03
N ASP A 91 5.07 9.91 9.30
CA ASP A 91 5.48 11.31 9.38
C ASP A 91 4.73 12.24 8.40
N VAL A 92 3.85 11.68 7.58
CA VAL A 92 3.10 12.47 6.60
C VAL A 92 1.76 12.86 7.20
N THR A 93 1.52 14.15 7.31
CA THR A 93 0.28 14.67 7.87
C THR A 93 -0.86 14.53 6.87
N ALA A 94 -2.05 14.23 7.36
CA ALA A 94 -3.23 14.13 6.51
C ALA A 94 -3.48 15.44 5.76
N ASN A 95 -3.94 15.30 4.53
CA ASN A 95 -4.36 16.45 3.73
C ASN A 95 -5.56 17.10 4.43
N PRO A 96 -5.47 18.40 4.80
CA PRO A 96 -6.54 19.06 5.56
C PRO A 96 -7.90 19.04 4.86
N GLU A 97 -7.91 19.22 3.54
CA GLU A 97 -9.16 19.21 2.79
C GLU A 97 -9.82 17.84 2.81
N ALA A 98 -9.01 16.78 2.66
CA ALA A 98 -9.52 15.42 2.71
C ALA A 98 -9.99 15.08 4.12
N TYR A 99 -9.27 15.53 5.13
CA TYR A 99 -9.65 15.29 6.52
C TYR A 99 -11.01 15.91 6.83
N LYS A 100 -11.25 17.13 6.35
CA LYS A 100 -12.52 17.81 6.57
C LYS A 100 -13.70 17.03 6.01
N LYS A 101 -13.48 16.27 4.96
CA LYS A 101 -14.54 15.52 4.31
C LYS A 101 -14.81 14.16 4.94
N LEU A 102 -14.04 13.77 5.95
CA LEU A 102 -14.22 12.50 6.60
C LEU A 102 -15.52 12.49 7.41
N PRO A 103 -16.16 11.31 7.53
CA PRO A 103 -17.28 11.19 8.47
C PRO A 103 -16.81 11.49 9.87
N GLN A 104 -17.74 11.88 10.72
CA GLN A 104 -17.41 12.23 12.09
C GLN A 104 -16.68 11.12 12.82
N CYS A 105 -17.05 9.86 12.60
CA CYS A 105 -16.39 8.74 13.26
C CYS A 105 -14.93 8.56 12.85
N CYS A 106 -14.51 9.19 11.77
CA CYS A 106 -13.12 9.13 11.30
C CYS A 106 -12.31 10.36 11.66
N LYS A 107 -12.95 11.36 12.29
CA LYS A 107 -12.24 12.54 12.76
C LYS A 107 -11.66 12.28 14.12
N LYS A 108 -10.64 13.06 14.47
CA LYS A 108 -9.98 12.91 15.78
C LYS A 108 -10.93 13.26 16.91
N PRO A 109 -10.78 12.63 18.06
CA PRO A 109 -11.64 12.96 19.21
C PRO A 109 -11.58 14.43 19.59
N GLU A 110 -10.42 15.07 19.49
CA GLU A 110 -10.27 16.49 19.78
C GLU A 110 -11.06 17.39 18.83
N ASP A 111 -11.41 16.89 17.66
CA ASP A 111 -12.23 17.61 16.70
C ASP A 111 -13.71 17.18 16.80
N GLY A 112 -14.06 16.52 17.87
CA GLY A 112 -15.42 16.05 18.07
C GLY A 112 -15.74 14.74 17.38
N GLY A 113 -14.72 14.04 16.92
CA GLY A 113 -14.90 12.81 16.20
C GLY A 113 -14.76 11.56 17.06
N GLY A 114 -14.61 10.44 16.39
CA GLY A 114 -14.43 9.15 17.03
C GLY A 114 -15.75 8.42 17.22
N MET A 115 -15.63 7.19 17.73
CA MET A 115 -16.83 6.40 17.98
C MET A 115 -17.48 6.86 19.24
N LYS A 116 -18.76 7.14 19.15
CA LYS A 116 -19.51 7.45 20.34
C LYS A 116 -19.81 6.16 21.03
N LYS A 117 -19.58 6.13 22.31
CA LYS A 117 -19.96 4.99 23.13
C LYS A 117 -21.44 5.04 23.44
#